data_0b9773bd2843eb45cbdfb5b5bcdc15c0
#
_entry.id   0b9773bd2843eb45cbdfb5b5bcdc15c0
#
_cell.length_a   1.000
_cell.length_b   1.000
_cell.length_c   1.000
_cell.angle_alpha   90.00
_cell.angle_beta   90.00
_cell.angle_gamma   90.00
#
_symmetry.space_group_name_H-M   'P 1'
#
loop_
_entity.id
_entity.type
_entity.pdbx_description
1 polymer ?
#
loop_
_entity_poly.entity_id
_entity_poly.type
_entity_poly.pdbx_seq_one_letter_code
_entity_poly.pdbx_strand_id
1 'polypeptide(L)' 'MPAVSTPSDIILGLNMGLRFFKFFPANLFGAIPALKTYQYVFPNVMFCPTGGINKDSYLEYLELENVLSVGGSWMMK' A
#
# COMPACT_ATOMS: atom_id res chain seq x y z
N MET A 1 9.47 7.29 3.50
CA MET A 1 8.27 6.88 2.70
C MET A 1 7.03 7.43 3.40
N PRO A 2 6.34 8.39 2.79
CA PRO A 2 5.15 8.95 3.42
C PRO A 2 3.98 7.97 3.43
N ALA A 3 3.09 8.14 4.39
CA ALA A 3 1.91 7.31 4.53
C ALA A 3 0.73 7.92 3.77
N VAL A 4 -0.01 7.08 3.06
CA VAL A 4 -1.22 7.47 2.35
C VAL A 4 -2.34 6.49 2.69
N SER A 5 -3.59 6.97 2.61
CA SER A 5 -4.77 6.15 2.86
C SER A 5 -5.78 6.26 1.73
N THR A 6 -5.79 7.37 1.01
CA THR A 6 -6.81 7.71 0.01
C THR A 6 -6.18 8.12 -1.31
N PRO A 7 -6.96 8.11 -2.41
CA PRO A 7 -6.46 8.63 -3.68
C PRO A 7 -5.99 10.08 -3.61
N SER A 8 -6.65 10.90 -2.81
CA SER A 8 -6.24 12.30 -2.64
C SER A 8 -4.84 12.42 -2.04
N ASP A 9 -4.53 11.56 -1.06
CA ASP A 9 -3.19 11.51 -0.48
C ASP A 9 -2.14 11.14 -1.53
N ILE A 10 -2.46 10.17 -2.38
CA ILE A 10 -1.56 9.71 -3.43
C ILE A 10 -1.30 10.82 -4.44
N ILE A 11 -2.36 11.51 -4.87
CA ILE A 11 -2.24 12.61 -5.82
C ILE A 11 -1.36 13.72 -5.24
N LEU A 12 -1.56 14.06 -3.97
CA LEU A 12 -0.74 15.07 -3.31
C LEU A 12 0.74 14.67 -3.32
N GLY A 13 1.02 13.40 -3.00
CA GLY A 13 2.39 12.89 -3.04
C GLY A 13 2.99 12.91 -4.43
N LEU A 14 2.22 12.53 -5.44
CA LEU A 14 2.67 12.58 -6.84
C LEU A 14 3.00 14.00 -7.28
N ASN A 15 2.21 14.98 -6.85
CA ASN A 15 2.49 16.39 -7.14
C ASN A 15 3.79 16.87 -6.49
N MET A 16 4.27 16.17 -5.47
CA MET A 16 5.55 16.44 -4.82
C MET A 16 6.70 15.63 -5.43
N GLY A 17 6.44 14.86 -6.47
CA GLY A 17 7.44 14.03 -7.13
C GLY A 17 7.69 12.68 -6.48
N LEU A 18 6.83 12.26 -5.58
CA LEU A 18 6.97 10.99 -4.86
C LEU A 18 6.24 9.87 -5.61
N ARG A 19 6.76 8.65 -5.51
CA ARG A 19 6.18 7.46 -6.16
C ARG A 19 6.11 6.25 -5.26
N PHE A 20 6.66 6.32 -4.05
CA PHE A 20 6.70 5.23 -3.08
C PHE A 20 5.98 5.66 -1.84
N PHE A 21 4.98 4.89 -1.41
CA PHE A 21 4.13 5.26 -0.30
C PHE A 21 3.87 4.08 0.64
N LYS A 22 3.81 4.36 1.92
CA LYS A 22 3.28 3.44 2.91
C LYS A 22 1.75 3.55 2.87
N PHE A 23 1.07 2.45 2.58
CA PHE A 23 -0.40 2.41 2.58
C PHE A 23 -0.86 1.95 3.96
N PHE A 24 -1.38 2.87 4.76
CA PHE A 24 -1.68 2.61 6.16
C PHE A 24 -2.89 3.42 6.65
N PRO A 25 -3.75 2.85 7.46
CA PRO A 25 -3.85 1.41 7.76
C PRO A 25 -4.55 0.66 6.61
N ALA A 26 -3.85 -0.29 6.02
CA ALA A 26 -4.30 -0.96 4.80
C ALA A 26 -5.65 -1.66 4.97
N ASN A 27 -5.86 -2.35 6.08
CA ASN A 27 -7.08 -3.09 6.33
C ASN A 27 -8.32 -2.21 6.44
N LEU A 28 -8.15 -0.93 6.82
CA LEU A 28 -9.28 -0.01 6.98
C LEU A 28 -9.59 0.77 5.71
N PHE A 29 -8.68 0.79 4.74
CA PHE A 29 -8.84 1.60 3.52
C PHE A 29 -8.90 0.75 2.26
N GLY A 30 -9.51 -0.42 2.35
CA GLY A 30 -9.86 -1.24 1.22
C GLY A 30 -8.91 -2.37 0.90
N ALA A 31 -7.79 -2.49 1.63
CA ALA A 31 -6.87 -3.63 1.55
C ALA A 31 -6.46 -3.98 0.10
N ILE A 32 -6.46 -5.26 -0.25
CA ILE A 32 -6.06 -5.75 -1.58
C ILE A 32 -6.93 -5.19 -2.70
N PRO A 33 -8.27 -5.14 -2.57
CA PRO A 33 -9.10 -4.53 -3.62
C PRO A 33 -8.72 -3.09 -3.94
N ALA A 34 -8.39 -2.29 -2.91
CA ALA A 34 -7.96 -0.91 -3.13
C ALA A 34 -6.64 -0.86 -3.90
N LEU A 35 -5.67 -1.68 -3.53
CA LEU A 35 -4.37 -1.71 -4.21
C LEU A 35 -4.51 -2.16 -5.67
N LYS A 36 -5.38 -3.10 -5.95
CA LYS A 36 -5.66 -3.53 -7.32
C LYS A 36 -6.21 -2.38 -8.16
N THR A 37 -7.12 -1.59 -7.58
CA THR A 37 -7.67 -0.42 -8.25
C THR A 37 -6.57 0.61 -8.50
N TYR A 38 -5.71 0.84 -7.53
CA TYR A 38 -4.63 1.83 -7.65
C TYR A 38 -3.59 1.45 -8.70
N GLN A 39 -3.46 0.17 -9.01
CA GLN A 39 -2.58 -0.26 -10.09
C GLN A 39 -3.05 0.31 -11.43
N TYR A 40 -4.35 0.42 -11.64
CA TYR A 40 -4.91 1.04 -12.85
C TYR A 40 -4.84 2.57 -12.80
N VAL A 41 -5.20 3.15 -11.67
CA VAL A 41 -5.31 4.61 -11.53
C VAL A 41 -3.93 5.26 -11.43
N PHE A 42 -3.01 4.60 -10.74
CA PHE A 42 -1.66 5.13 -10.48
C PHE A 42 -0.61 4.08 -10.89
N PRO A 43 -0.41 3.85 -12.19
CA PRO A 43 0.42 2.71 -12.66
C PRO A 43 1.89 2.80 -12.29
N ASN A 44 2.38 4.00 -11.96
CA ASN A 44 3.79 4.20 -11.62
C ASN A 44 4.05 4.32 -10.11
N VAL A 45 3.05 4.02 -9.30
CA VAL A 45 3.15 4.13 -7.83
C VAL A 45 3.36 2.75 -7.23
N MET A 46 4.27 2.67 -6.26
CA MET A 46 4.53 1.44 -5.49
C MET A 46 4.16 1.67 -4.05
N PHE A 47 3.66 0.63 -3.41
CA PHE A 47 3.17 0.71 -2.03
C PHE A 47 3.86 -0.28 -1.11
N CYS A 48 3.95 0.11 0.15
CA CYS A 48 4.27 -0.77 1.26
C CYS A 48 3.06 -0.80 2.20
N PRO A 49 2.11 -1.72 1.99
CA PRO A 49 0.93 -1.78 2.84
C PRO A 49 1.29 -2.21 4.25
N THR A 50 0.64 -1.59 5.22
CA THR A 50 0.85 -1.82 6.64
C THR A 50 -0.49 -1.67 7.35
N GLY A 51 -0.74 -2.50 8.36
CA GLY A 51 -1.98 -2.48 9.13
C GLY A 51 -2.90 -3.63 8.79
N GLY A 52 -3.16 -4.49 9.78
CA GLY A 52 -4.04 -5.63 9.63
C GLY A 52 -3.49 -6.76 8.76
N ILE A 53 -2.22 -6.71 8.40
CA ILE A 53 -1.57 -7.76 7.62
C ILE A 53 -0.90 -8.73 8.58
N ASN A 54 -1.08 -10.02 8.35
CA ASN A 54 -0.50 -11.06 9.18
C ASN A 54 0.12 -12.17 8.30
N LYS A 55 0.61 -13.23 8.95
CA LYS A 55 1.27 -14.33 8.23
C LYS A 55 0.34 -15.08 7.28
N ASP A 56 -0.98 -14.95 7.44
CA ASP A 56 -1.95 -15.63 6.57
C ASP A 56 -2.30 -14.80 5.35
N SER A 57 -2.06 -13.48 5.38
CA SER A 57 -2.46 -12.57 4.31
C SER A 57 -1.29 -11.92 3.58
N TYR A 58 -0.08 -11.91 4.14
CA TYR A 58 1.02 -11.14 3.56
C TYR A 58 1.40 -11.59 2.15
N LEU A 59 1.29 -12.88 1.85
CA LEU A 59 1.63 -13.38 0.52
C LEU A 59 0.68 -12.87 -0.56
N GLU A 60 -0.61 -12.71 -0.24
CA GLU A 60 -1.57 -12.14 -1.18
C GLU A 60 -1.19 -10.69 -1.53
N TYR A 61 -0.72 -9.93 -0.54
CA TYR A 61 -0.26 -8.57 -0.79
C TYR A 61 1.00 -8.56 -1.66
N LEU A 62 1.94 -9.45 -1.39
CA LEU A 62 3.19 -9.50 -2.15
C LEU A 62 3.01 -9.93 -3.60
N GLU A 63 1.91 -10.61 -3.92
CA GLU A 63 1.60 -11.00 -5.29
C GLU A 63 1.19 -9.82 -6.16
N LEU A 64 0.82 -8.69 -5.57
CA LEU A 64 0.42 -7.51 -6.32
C LEU A 64 1.64 -6.82 -6.92
N GLU A 65 1.54 -6.42 -8.20
CA GLU A 65 2.65 -5.81 -8.92
C GLU A 65 3.06 -4.46 -8.35
N ASN A 66 2.13 -3.75 -7.71
CA ASN A 66 2.41 -2.43 -7.13
C ASN A 66 2.74 -2.50 -5.64
N VAL A 67 3.04 -3.67 -5.11
CA VAL A 67 3.46 -3.84 -3.73
C VAL A 67 4.95 -4.16 -3.70
N LEU A 68 5.71 -3.27 -3.07
CA LEU A 68 7.17 -3.40 -2.94
C LEU A 68 7.55 -4.31 -1.77
N SER A 69 6.86 -4.12 -0.64
CA SER A 69 7.06 -4.90 0.59
C SER A 69 5.82 -4.75 1.45
N VAL A 70 5.74 -5.52 2.52
CA VAL A 70 4.64 -5.40 3.48
C VAL A 70 5.19 -5.16 4.88
N GLY A 71 4.42 -4.40 5.68
CA GLY A 71 4.73 -4.18 7.08
C GLY A 71 3.63 -4.76 7.97
N GLY A 72 4.01 -5.30 9.11
CA GLY A 72 3.04 -5.84 10.05
C GLY A 72 3.67 -6.10 11.40
N SER A 73 2.89 -5.95 12.46
CA SER A 73 3.38 -6.14 13.82
C SER A 73 3.86 -7.57 14.08
N TRP A 74 3.32 -8.55 13.36
CA TRP A 74 3.74 -9.94 13.49
C TRP A 74 5.20 -10.16 13.08
N MET A 75 5.75 -9.27 12.24
CA MET A 75 7.13 -9.33 11.79
C MET A 75 8.12 -8.87 12.86
N MET A 76 7.63 -8.22 13.90
CA MET A 76 8.45 -7.64 14.95
C MET A 76 8.76 -8.62 16.09
N LYS A 77 8.26 -9.82 16.02
CA LYS A 77 8.43 -10.83 17.07
C LYS A 77 9.74 -11.58 16.98
#